data_bc580ba30b7302ba3a20ad6d6601752c
#
_entry.id   bc580ba30b7302ba3a20ad6d6601752c
#
_cell.length_a   1.000
_cell.length_b   1.000
_cell.length_c   1.000
_cell.angle_alpha   90.00
_cell.angle_beta   90.00
_cell.angle_gamma   90.00
#
_symmetry.space_group_name_H-M   'P 1'
#
loop_
_entity.id
_entity.type
_entity.pdbx_description
1 polymer ?
#
loop_
_entity_poly.entity_id
_entity_poly.type
_entity_poly.pdbx_seq_one_letter_code
_entity_poly.pdbx_strand_id
1 'polypeptide(L)'
;MMETTVNSGMTVEKLEAYQGLTSEMKALSQQITSLYDTYRSPQLMNNGGHSMSASSPTESAVAKILKLEEVYMNKYEEAVDLLAEVENWLSQVEDAEIRSICRHHYLLNKSWGQTSTIVCGYPSYYAARKKVMRYFGREK
;
A
#
# COMPACT_ATOMS: atom_id res chain seq x y z
N MET A 1 -26.91 -3.47 -19.20
CA MET A 1 -26.57 -4.45 -18.64
C MET A 1 -25.22 -4.92 -18.70
N MET A 2 -24.72 -5.15 -19.75
CA MET A 2 -23.46 -5.66 -19.85
C MET A 2 -22.48 -4.70 -19.33
N GLU A 3 -22.68 -3.47 -19.54
CA GLU A 3 -21.73 -2.54 -19.16
C GLU A 3 -21.54 -2.55 -17.68
N THR A 4 -22.54 -2.87 -16.95
CA THR A 4 -22.36 -2.86 -15.54
C THR A 4 -21.41 -3.94 -15.14
N THR A 5 -21.34 -4.99 -15.92
CA THR A 5 -20.47 -6.05 -15.51
C THR A 5 -19.04 -5.67 -15.73
N VAL A 6 -18.78 -4.75 -16.59
CA VAL A 6 -17.43 -4.37 -16.85
C VAL A 6 -16.82 -3.81 -15.61
N ASN A 7 -17.51 -2.96 -14.91
CA ASN A 7 -16.98 -2.41 -13.74
C ASN A 7 -17.32 -3.22 -12.52
N SER A 8 -18.30 -4.10 -12.64
CA SER A 8 -18.62 -5.07 -11.69
C SER A 8 -18.16 -4.84 -10.30
N GLY A 9 -18.50 -3.83 -9.69
CA GLY A 9 -18.17 -3.60 -8.32
C GLY A 9 -16.86 -2.90 -8.06
N MET A 10 -16.08 -2.68 -9.07
CA MET A 10 -14.83 -1.95 -8.85
C MET A 10 -15.11 -0.46 -8.82
N THR A 11 -14.48 0.24 -7.89
CA THR A 11 -14.67 1.67 -7.74
C THR A 11 -13.32 2.32 -7.48
N VAL A 12 -13.28 3.63 -7.65
CA VAL A 12 -12.08 4.37 -7.34
C VAL A 12 -11.75 4.22 -5.86
N GLU A 13 -12.78 4.19 -5.02
CA GLU A 13 -12.59 4.05 -3.59
C GLU A 13 -11.89 2.73 -3.24
N LYS A 14 -12.21 1.65 -3.94
CA LYS A 14 -11.54 0.38 -3.69
C LYS A 14 -10.08 0.44 -4.13
N LEU A 15 -9.81 1.10 -5.24
CA LEU A 15 -8.44 1.26 -5.70
C LEU A 15 -7.65 2.10 -4.70
N GLU A 16 -8.26 3.14 -4.18
CA GLU A 16 -7.61 3.99 -3.18
C GLU A 16 -7.42 3.23 -1.88
N ALA A 17 -8.36 2.36 -1.54
CA ALA A 17 -8.23 1.55 -0.33
C ALA A 17 -7.01 0.63 -0.44
N TYR A 18 -6.77 0.07 -1.61
CA TYR A 18 -5.60 -0.77 -1.80
C TYR A 18 -4.32 0.06 -1.64
N GLN A 19 -4.30 1.27 -2.20
CA GLN A 19 -3.16 2.16 -2.05
C GLN A 19 -2.92 2.46 -0.57
N GLY A 20 -3.97 2.74 0.16
CA GLY A 20 -3.86 3.05 1.58
C GLY A 20 -3.32 1.87 2.37
N LEU A 21 -3.81 0.65 2.06
CA LEU A 21 -3.34 -0.53 2.75
C LEU A 21 -1.86 -0.77 2.51
N THR A 22 -1.41 -0.66 1.27
CA THR A 22 -0.01 -0.91 0.99
C THR A 22 0.88 0.17 1.59
N SER A 23 0.40 1.40 1.63
CA SER A 23 1.14 2.49 2.24
C SER A 23 1.28 2.25 3.74
N GLU A 24 0.20 1.82 4.39
CA GLU A 24 0.24 1.53 5.80
C GLU A 24 1.15 0.35 6.10
N MET A 25 1.10 -0.68 5.26
CA MET A 25 1.96 -1.85 5.43
C MET A 25 3.42 -1.45 5.35
N LYS A 26 3.75 -0.55 4.43
CA LYS A 26 5.12 -0.10 4.29
C LYS A 26 5.55 0.63 5.56
N ALA A 27 4.70 1.48 6.09
CA ALA A 27 5.00 2.20 7.31
C ALA A 27 5.16 1.25 8.50
N LEU A 28 4.28 0.25 8.59
CA LEU A 28 4.37 -0.74 9.66
C LEU A 28 5.66 -1.55 9.55
N SER A 29 6.02 -1.91 8.33
CA SER A 29 7.24 -2.65 8.11
C SER A 29 8.45 -1.84 8.58
N GLN A 30 8.46 -0.55 8.30
CA GLN A 30 9.55 0.31 8.72
C GLN A 30 9.57 0.45 10.24
N GLN A 31 8.40 0.54 10.86
CA GLN A 31 8.33 0.62 12.32
C GLN A 31 8.87 -0.66 12.95
N ILE A 32 8.48 -1.80 12.42
CA ILE A 32 8.93 -3.08 12.95
C ILE A 32 10.45 -3.19 12.82
N THR A 33 10.98 -2.85 11.65
CA THR A 33 12.41 -2.91 11.42
C THR A 33 13.15 -1.98 12.39
N SER A 34 12.60 -0.80 12.59
CA SER A 34 13.20 0.17 13.48
C SER A 34 13.25 -0.34 14.92
N LEU A 35 12.19 -1.01 15.34
CA LEU A 35 12.16 -1.55 16.68
C LEU A 35 13.16 -2.69 16.83
N TYR A 36 13.27 -3.55 15.83
CA TYR A 36 14.25 -4.62 15.90
C TYR A 36 15.67 -4.02 15.99
N ASP A 37 15.95 -3.03 15.16
CA ASP A 37 17.28 -2.43 15.18
C ASP A 37 17.57 -1.76 16.51
N THR A 38 16.59 -1.08 17.06
CA THR A 38 16.76 -0.41 18.32
C THR A 38 17.10 -1.38 19.43
N TYR A 39 16.37 -2.46 19.50
CA TYR A 39 16.56 -3.37 20.62
C TYR A 39 17.68 -4.38 20.40
N ARG A 40 18.22 -4.44 19.22
CA ARG A 40 19.35 -5.31 18.97
C ARG A 40 20.66 -4.57 19.02
N SER A 41 20.63 -3.27 19.08
CA SER A 41 21.83 -2.49 18.99
C SER A 41 22.64 -2.58 20.27
N PRO A 42 23.85 -3.00 20.22
CA PRO A 42 24.65 -3.15 21.42
C PRO A 42 24.90 -1.85 22.13
N GLN A 43 24.96 -0.78 21.44
CA GLN A 43 25.24 0.44 22.06
C GLN A 43 24.21 0.80 23.06
N LEU A 44 23.02 0.43 22.81
CA LEU A 44 22.00 0.75 23.74
C LEU A 44 22.24 0.03 25.03
N MET A 45 22.78 -1.11 24.95
CA MET A 45 23.02 -1.86 26.13
C MET A 45 24.10 -1.23 26.86
N ASN A 46 25.05 -0.72 26.21
CA ASN A 46 26.13 -0.18 26.84
C ASN A 46 25.80 0.76 27.88
N ASN A 47 25.06 1.69 27.57
CA ASN A 47 24.73 2.60 28.49
C ASN A 47 24.21 2.01 29.66
N GLY A 48 23.64 1.04 29.58
CA GLY A 48 23.00 0.49 30.59
C GLY A 48 23.80 -0.03 31.55
N GLY A 49 24.71 -0.45 31.36
CA GLY A 49 25.43 -1.03 32.29
C GLY A 49 24.64 -1.72 33.33
N HIS A 50 23.47 -1.42 33.48
CA HIS A 50 22.76 -2.08 34.47
C HIS A 50 21.90 -2.99 33.89
N SER A 51 22.33 -3.88 33.37
CA SER A 51 21.63 -4.76 32.67
C SER A 51 20.56 -5.47 33.29
N MET A 52 20.52 -5.53 34.50
CA MET A 52 19.52 -6.33 35.08
C MET A 52 18.18 -5.94 34.61
N SER A 53 17.93 -4.73 34.45
CA SER A 53 16.60 -4.39 34.09
C SER A 53 16.37 -4.64 32.68
N ALA A 54 17.30 -5.10 31.97
CA ALA A 54 17.14 -5.24 30.59
C ALA A 54 16.13 -6.27 30.21
N SER A 55 15.91 -7.27 30.96
CA SER A 55 15.01 -8.30 30.52
C SER A 55 13.61 -7.77 30.41
N SER A 56 13.19 -6.96 31.35
CA SER A 56 11.84 -6.47 31.29
C SER A 56 11.60 -5.58 30.08
N PRO A 57 12.46 -4.62 29.76
CA PRO A 57 12.28 -3.86 28.56
C PRO A 57 12.32 -4.73 27.32
N THR A 58 13.12 -5.77 27.35
CA THR A 58 13.22 -6.65 26.21
C THR A 58 11.91 -7.41 25.99
N GLU A 59 11.31 -7.88 27.06
CA GLU A 59 10.05 -8.56 26.94
C GLU A 59 8.99 -7.62 26.44
N SER A 60 9.00 -6.40 26.92
CA SER A 60 8.03 -5.42 26.48
C SER A 60 8.23 -5.12 25.00
N ALA A 61 9.49 -5.06 24.57
CA ALA A 61 9.78 -4.80 23.17
C ALA A 61 9.28 -5.92 22.29
N VAL A 62 9.50 -7.16 22.72
CA VAL A 62 9.05 -8.30 21.96
C VAL A 62 7.54 -8.28 21.83
N ALA A 63 6.85 -7.96 22.92
CA ALA A 63 5.39 -7.90 22.88
C ALA A 63 4.91 -6.85 21.90
N LYS A 64 5.57 -5.70 21.88
CA LYS A 64 5.18 -4.63 20.96
C LYS A 64 5.42 -5.04 19.51
N ILE A 65 6.54 -5.68 19.24
CA ILE A 65 6.85 -6.12 17.91
C ILE A 65 5.83 -7.15 17.45
N LEU A 66 5.49 -8.10 18.30
CA LEU A 66 4.53 -9.12 17.93
C LEU A 66 3.17 -8.50 17.62
N LYS A 67 2.80 -7.48 18.38
CA LYS A 67 1.54 -6.82 18.16
C LYS A 67 1.53 -6.12 16.79
N LEU A 68 2.63 -5.44 16.47
CA LEU A 68 2.71 -4.76 15.18
C LEU A 68 2.75 -5.75 14.04
N GLU A 69 3.41 -6.89 14.23
CA GLU A 69 3.43 -7.92 13.20
C GLU A 69 2.04 -8.48 12.96
N GLU A 70 1.25 -8.59 14.01
CA GLU A 70 -0.11 -9.07 13.88
C GLU A 70 -0.93 -8.06 13.07
N VAL A 71 -0.78 -6.77 13.36
CA VAL A 71 -1.48 -5.74 12.61
C VAL A 71 -1.06 -5.79 11.14
N TYR A 72 0.24 -5.97 10.90
CA TYR A 72 0.76 -6.04 9.54
C TYR A 72 0.13 -7.23 8.79
N MET A 73 0.08 -8.38 9.44
CA MET A 73 -0.46 -9.57 8.77
C MET A 73 -1.95 -9.41 8.45
N ASN A 74 -2.69 -8.75 9.33
CA ASN A 74 -4.10 -8.53 9.07
C ASN A 74 -4.28 -7.62 7.85
N LYS A 75 -3.43 -6.59 7.75
CA LYS A 75 -3.53 -5.70 6.61
C LYS A 75 -3.04 -6.38 5.34
N TYR A 76 -2.05 -7.24 5.47
CA TYR A 76 -1.54 -8.00 4.34
C TYR A 76 -2.64 -8.87 3.74
N GLU A 77 -3.38 -9.58 4.60
CA GLU A 77 -4.46 -10.43 4.13
C GLU A 77 -5.54 -9.61 3.44
N GLU A 78 -5.86 -8.48 4.02
CA GLU A 78 -6.86 -7.60 3.44
C GLU A 78 -6.38 -7.09 2.07
N ALA A 79 -5.11 -6.73 1.97
CA ALA A 79 -4.55 -6.24 0.73
C ALA A 79 -4.52 -7.31 -0.34
N VAL A 80 -4.20 -8.56 0.04
CA VAL A 80 -4.16 -9.66 -0.92
C VAL A 80 -5.54 -9.91 -1.49
N ASP A 81 -6.56 -9.89 -0.63
CA ASP A 81 -7.93 -10.10 -1.09
C ASP A 81 -8.35 -9.00 -2.04
N LEU A 82 -8.02 -7.77 -1.69
CA LEU A 82 -8.41 -6.65 -2.52
C LEU A 82 -7.63 -6.66 -3.84
N LEU A 83 -6.36 -7.05 -3.79
CA LEU A 83 -5.56 -7.13 -5.00
C LEU A 83 -6.15 -8.17 -5.95
N ALA A 84 -6.60 -9.29 -5.42
CA ALA A 84 -7.21 -10.31 -6.26
C ALA A 84 -8.44 -9.75 -6.97
N GLU A 85 -9.21 -8.97 -6.25
CA GLU A 85 -10.40 -8.35 -6.81
C GLU A 85 -10.01 -7.35 -7.90
N VAL A 86 -8.98 -6.55 -7.64
CA VAL A 86 -8.51 -5.56 -8.61
C VAL A 86 -7.97 -6.25 -9.86
N GLU A 87 -7.17 -7.31 -9.67
CA GLU A 87 -6.60 -7.99 -10.83
C GLU A 87 -7.68 -8.65 -11.66
N ASN A 88 -8.69 -9.20 -11.02
CA ASN A 88 -9.79 -9.80 -11.75
C ASN A 88 -10.51 -8.74 -12.57
N TRP A 89 -10.73 -7.57 -12.01
CA TRP A 89 -11.37 -6.48 -12.73
C TRP A 89 -10.47 -6.00 -13.88
N LEU A 90 -9.17 -5.85 -13.63
CA LEU A 90 -8.26 -5.38 -14.67
C LEU A 90 -8.26 -6.33 -15.87
N SER A 91 -8.43 -7.62 -15.62
CA SER A 91 -8.42 -8.58 -16.71
C SER A 91 -9.62 -8.36 -17.64
N GLN A 92 -10.62 -7.64 -17.18
CA GLN A 92 -11.81 -7.37 -17.99
C GLN A 92 -11.80 -5.99 -18.61
N VAL A 93 -10.86 -5.14 -18.21
CA VAL A 93 -10.79 -3.78 -18.77
C VAL A 93 -10.12 -3.87 -20.13
N GLU A 94 -10.79 -3.39 -21.14
CA GLU A 94 -10.25 -3.50 -22.49
C GLU A 94 -9.28 -2.41 -22.85
N ASP A 95 -9.37 -1.27 -22.19
CA ASP A 95 -8.53 -0.14 -22.51
C ASP A 95 -7.15 -0.31 -21.87
N ALA A 96 -6.15 -0.55 -22.71
CA ALA A 96 -4.80 -0.78 -22.20
C ALA A 96 -4.24 0.41 -21.44
N GLU A 97 -4.64 1.60 -21.84
CA GLU A 97 -4.14 2.79 -21.16
C GLU A 97 -4.69 2.87 -19.74
N ILE A 98 -5.96 2.55 -19.57
CA ILE A 98 -6.57 2.53 -18.24
C ILE A 98 -5.90 1.45 -17.38
N ARG A 99 -5.64 0.28 -17.96
CA ARG A 99 -4.95 -0.78 -17.20
C ARG A 99 -3.59 -0.30 -16.74
N SER A 100 -2.86 0.36 -17.62
CA SER A 100 -1.53 0.83 -17.29
C SER A 100 -1.56 1.90 -16.21
N ILE A 101 -2.48 2.84 -16.31
CA ILE A 101 -2.60 3.89 -15.31
C ILE A 101 -2.91 3.29 -13.96
N CYS A 102 -3.85 2.36 -13.91
CA CYS A 102 -4.22 1.77 -12.63
C CYS A 102 -3.07 0.99 -12.02
N ARG A 103 -2.32 0.27 -12.83
CA ARG A 103 -1.19 -0.47 -12.29
C ARG A 103 -0.14 0.47 -11.72
N HIS A 104 0.21 1.50 -12.45
CA HIS A 104 1.26 2.38 -11.99
C HIS A 104 0.84 3.22 -10.79
N HIS A 105 -0.32 3.80 -10.85
CA HIS A 105 -0.73 4.70 -9.79
C HIS A 105 -1.28 3.98 -8.57
N TYR A 106 -2.22 3.06 -8.77
CA TYR A 106 -2.89 2.44 -7.62
C TYR A 106 -2.16 1.22 -7.08
N LEU A 107 -1.56 0.41 -7.95
CA LEU A 107 -0.90 -0.79 -7.46
C LEU A 107 0.57 -0.57 -7.12
N LEU A 108 1.23 0.31 -7.85
CA LEU A 108 2.64 0.57 -7.60
C LEU A 108 2.89 1.88 -6.85
N ASN A 109 1.83 2.56 -6.50
CA ASN A 109 1.91 3.79 -5.70
C ASN A 109 2.72 4.93 -6.32
N LYS A 110 2.75 5.01 -7.63
CA LYS A 110 3.41 6.13 -8.26
C LYS A 110 2.51 7.35 -8.23
N SER A 111 3.09 8.52 -8.16
CA SER A 111 2.29 9.73 -8.13
C SER A 111 1.58 9.92 -9.46
N TRP A 112 0.60 10.81 -9.49
CA TRP A 112 -0.09 11.09 -10.74
C TRP A 112 0.88 11.67 -11.76
N GLY A 113 1.84 12.48 -11.32
CA GLY A 113 2.84 13.03 -12.22
C GLY A 113 3.71 11.95 -12.83
N GLN A 114 4.17 11.00 -12.02
CA GLN A 114 4.98 9.90 -12.50
C GLN A 114 4.18 9.01 -13.43
N THR A 115 2.94 8.74 -13.07
CA THR A 115 2.08 7.90 -13.88
C THR A 115 1.82 8.55 -15.24
N SER A 116 1.57 9.85 -15.24
CA SER A 116 1.35 10.56 -16.50
C SER A 116 2.59 10.54 -17.38
N THR A 117 3.78 10.67 -16.77
CA THR A 117 5.00 10.60 -17.54
C THR A 117 5.11 9.25 -18.25
N ILE A 118 4.80 8.18 -17.54
CA ILE A 118 4.93 6.83 -18.10
C ILE A 118 3.87 6.56 -19.16
N VAL A 119 2.65 6.93 -18.89
CA VAL A 119 1.55 6.56 -19.76
C VAL A 119 1.26 7.60 -20.84
N CYS A 120 1.37 8.87 -20.49
CA CYS A 120 1.02 9.94 -21.41
C CYS A 120 2.23 10.63 -22.02
N GLY A 121 3.40 10.41 -21.50
CA GLY A 121 4.61 10.95 -22.10
C GLY A 121 5.08 12.26 -21.53
N TYR A 122 4.38 12.83 -20.57
CA TYR A 122 4.80 14.07 -19.95
C TYR A 122 4.25 14.16 -18.52
N PRO A 123 4.94 14.86 -17.63
CA PRO A 123 4.49 14.94 -16.26
C PRO A 123 3.25 15.81 -16.14
N SER A 124 2.27 15.34 -15.45
CA SER A 124 1.04 16.08 -15.23
C SER A 124 0.25 15.44 -14.11
N TYR A 125 -0.22 16.24 -13.19
CA TYR A 125 -1.08 15.71 -12.15
C TYR A 125 -2.40 15.25 -12.75
N TYR A 126 -2.88 15.95 -13.78
CA TYR A 126 -4.22 15.71 -14.28
C TYR A 126 -4.36 14.74 -15.45
N ALA A 127 -3.33 14.61 -16.26
CA ALA A 127 -3.49 13.85 -17.51
C ALA A 127 -3.96 12.42 -17.28
N ALA A 128 -3.24 11.66 -16.49
CA ALA A 128 -3.64 10.27 -16.25
C ALA A 128 -4.85 10.21 -15.35
N ARG A 129 -4.92 11.10 -14.35
CA ARG A 129 -6.03 11.10 -13.41
C ARG A 129 -7.36 11.32 -14.12
N LYS A 130 -7.42 12.25 -15.03
CA LYS A 130 -8.63 12.50 -15.77
C LYS A 130 -9.12 11.30 -16.53
N LYS A 131 -8.21 10.56 -17.16
CA LYS A 131 -8.60 9.41 -17.92
C LYS A 131 -9.28 8.37 -17.04
N VAL A 132 -8.73 8.14 -15.85
CA VAL A 132 -9.32 7.17 -14.95
C VAL A 132 -10.66 7.68 -14.41
N MET A 133 -10.73 8.95 -14.05
CA MET A 133 -11.97 9.49 -13.51
C MET A 133 -13.08 9.43 -14.53
N ARG A 134 -12.72 9.69 -15.80
CA ARG A 134 -13.72 9.57 -16.84
C ARG A 134 -14.16 8.14 -17.04
N TYR A 135 -13.22 7.21 -16.95
CA TYR A 135 -13.54 5.80 -17.13
C TYR A 135 -14.56 5.36 -16.09
N PHE A 136 -14.45 5.88 -14.86
CA PHE A 136 -15.40 5.54 -13.81
C PHE A 136 -16.59 6.49 -13.78
N GLY A 137 -16.70 7.40 -14.76
CA GLY A 137 -17.84 8.32 -14.79
C GLY A 137 -17.80 9.41 -13.75
N ARG A 138 -16.62 9.70 -13.23
CA ARG A 138 -16.49 10.67 -12.14
C ARG A 138 -16.10 12.06 -12.62
N GLU A 139 -15.71 12.19 -13.88
CA GLU A 139 -15.35 13.50 -14.41
C GLU A 139 -15.84 13.66 -15.78
N LYS A 140 -16.16 14.87 -16.16
CA LYS A 140 -16.62 15.13 -17.50
C LYS A 140 -15.51 15.62 -18.42
#